data_636379de0f82a90ea02d947d6b7fc0a2
#
_entry.id   636379de0f82a90ea02d947d6b7fc0a2
#
_cell.length_a   1.000
_cell.length_b   1.000
_cell.length_c   1.000
_cell.angle_alpha   90.00
_cell.angle_beta   90.00
_cell.angle_gamma   90.00
#
_symmetry.space_group_name_H-M   'P 1'
#
loop_
_entity.id
_entity.type
_entity.pdbx_description
1 polymer ?
#
loop_
_entity_poly.entity_id
_entity_poly.type
_entity_poly.pdbx_seq_one_letter_code
_entity_poly.pdbx_strand_id
1 'polypeptide(L)'
;MMVPGHPSAFILHPSLVPVHNADIAAVFEEIADLLEIKGENPFRIRAYRNAARTVSELGRDLAALIEGGAELPKLPGVGSDLAGKIREICARGTCALLERLHRELPPAITELLRIPGLGPKRVRGLYDALRVKTIEDLRRAAGAGRIRELPGFGEKMEARIREAIAARKAAPQRFKLAIAGQYAAALEAWIARVPGVRKVTVAGSYRRMRETVGDLDILVAAAAGSPVMKRFVAYDEVKSVLAQGETRSSVRLKSGLQVDLRLVPPESYGAALHYFTGSKAHNIAVRKLGQAKGLKINEYGVFRGEARVAGDTEESVFGAVDLPWIPPELREDRGEIEAAQRGELPRPIELADLKGDLHLHTKATDGHNTIREMALAAKAAGLSYVAVTEHSRKLTVARGLDPQRLLKQIDEIDRLNGELAGITVLKGIEVDILEDGSLDLPDTVLSRLDLVVGAVHSAFDLPRRKQTARILRALDSRHFTILAHPAARLLGARAAIDVDMLAILRAAKKRGRYLELNAQPDRLDLDDVNARMAREEGVLVAVSTDAHSTFDFSHLKYGIGQARRGWLEAKDVLNTRSLKELRPLLARTMGR
;
A
#
# COMPACT_ATOMS: atom_id res chain seq x y z
N MET A 1 12.56 11.10 -64.61
CA MET A 1 12.37 9.76 -63.99
C MET A 1 11.99 9.97 -62.55
N MET A 2 10.70 9.86 -62.26
CA MET A 2 10.15 9.94 -60.91
C MET A 2 10.21 8.54 -60.30
N VAL A 3 10.72 8.43 -59.08
CA VAL A 3 10.64 7.24 -58.22
C VAL A 3 9.46 7.46 -57.28
N PRO A 4 8.44 6.60 -57.24
CA PRO A 4 7.32 6.76 -56.32
C PRO A 4 7.72 6.27 -54.93
N GLY A 5 7.50 7.15 -53.93
CA GLY A 5 7.62 6.81 -52.53
C GLY A 5 6.53 5.81 -52.11
N HIS A 6 6.92 4.73 -51.45
CA HIS A 6 6.02 3.82 -50.78
C HIS A 6 5.43 4.50 -49.51
N PRO A 7 4.12 4.44 -49.29
CA PRO A 7 3.54 4.79 -48.03
C PRO A 7 3.84 3.67 -47.02
N SER A 8 4.54 4.00 -45.96
CA SER A 8 4.67 3.13 -44.79
C SER A 8 3.28 2.84 -44.23
N ALA A 9 2.80 1.63 -44.48
CA ALA A 9 1.61 1.13 -43.81
C ALA A 9 1.87 1.06 -42.31
N PHE A 10 1.21 1.92 -41.54
CA PHE A 10 1.04 1.73 -40.12
C PHE A 10 0.29 0.41 -39.92
N ILE A 11 1.02 -0.63 -39.57
CA ILE A 11 0.44 -1.88 -39.06
C ILE A 11 -0.15 -1.51 -37.70
N LEU A 12 -1.47 -1.35 -37.67
CA LEU A 12 -2.26 -1.33 -36.44
C LEU A 12 -2.08 -2.70 -35.80
N HIS A 13 -1.20 -2.80 -34.82
CA HIS A 13 -1.17 -3.95 -33.94
C HIS A 13 -2.55 -4.09 -33.26
N PRO A 14 -3.07 -5.33 -33.12
CA PRO A 14 -4.32 -5.55 -32.39
C PRO A 14 -4.15 -4.97 -30.97
N SER A 15 -5.17 -4.27 -30.48
CA SER A 15 -5.22 -3.60 -29.19
C SER A 15 -4.72 -4.52 -28.08
N LEU A 16 -3.51 -4.26 -27.59
CA LEU A 16 -2.98 -4.91 -26.40
C LEU A 16 -3.84 -4.44 -25.22
N VAL A 17 -4.45 -5.39 -24.53
CA VAL A 17 -5.11 -5.13 -23.24
C VAL A 17 -4.05 -4.52 -22.32
N PRO A 18 -4.26 -3.34 -21.73
CA PRO A 18 -3.28 -2.77 -20.83
C PRO A 18 -3.04 -3.73 -19.66
N VAL A 19 -1.79 -4.16 -19.50
CA VAL A 19 -1.36 -5.05 -18.43
C VAL A 19 -0.72 -4.20 -17.35
N HIS A 20 -1.34 -4.16 -16.17
CA HIS A 20 -0.79 -3.42 -15.04
C HIS A 20 0.27 -4.23 -14.29
N ASN A 21 1.13 -3.57 -13.55
CA ASN A 21 2.07 -4.25 -12.65
C ASN A 21 1.37 -5.23 -11.70
N ALA A 22 0.16 -4.89 -11.25
CA ALA A 22 -0.66 -5.78 -10.42
C ALA A 22 -1.03 -7.09 -11.14
N ASP A 23 -1.27 -7.07 -12.45
CA ASP A 23 -1.60 -8.26 -13.24
C ASP A 23 -0.37 -9.14 -13.43
N ILE A 24 0.79 -8.53 -13.70
CA ILE A 24 2.09 -9.24 -13.77
C ILE A 24 2.39 -9.91 -12.43
N ALA A 25 2.21 -9.18 -11.34
CA ALA A 25 2.39 -9.69 -9.98
C ALA A 25 1.43 -10.85 -9.68
N ALA A 26 0.16 -10.74 -10.05
CA ALA A 26 -0.83 -11.80 -9.88
C ALA A 26 -0.46 -13.08 -10.63
N VAL A 27 0.05 -12.96 -11.87
CA VAL A 27 0.58 -14.11 -12.64
C VAL A 27 1.76 -14.76 -11.93
N PHE A 28 2.69 -13.98 -11.39
CA PHE A 28 3.84 -14.52 -10.65
C PHE A 28 3.44 -15.17 -9.32
N GLU A 29 2.49 -14.60 -8.58
CA GLU A 29 1.94 -15.22 -7.37
C GLU A 29 1.26 -16.55 -7.72
N GLU A 30 0.46 -16.61 -8.77
CA GLU A 30 -0.22 -17.83 -9.20
C GLU A 30 0.80 -18.91 -9.61
N ILE A 31 1.87 -18.54 -10.33
CA ILE A 31 2.96 -19.47 -10.64
C ILE A 31 3.61 -19.99 -9.36
N ALA A 32 3.90 -19.12 -8.39
CA ALA A 32 4.49 -19.52 -7.12
C ALA A 32 3.59 -20.50 -6.36
N ASP A 33 2.29 -20.21 -6.30
CA ASP A 33 1.29 -21.05 -5.64
C ASP A 33 1.18 -22.43 -6.29
N LEU A 34 1.12 -22.49 -7.62
CA LEU A 34 1.06 -23.76 -8.36
C LEU A 34 2.35 -24.58 -8.19
N LEU A 35 3.52 -23.93 -8.24
CA LEU A 35 4.81 -24.60 -8.00
C LEU A 35 4.89 -25.15 -6.55
N GLU A 36 4.37 -24.40 -5.58
CA GLU A 36 4.37 -24.82 -4.18
C GLU A 36 3.41 -26.00 -3.93
N ILE A 37 2.22 -25.99 -4.55
CA ILE A 37 1.29 -27.13 -4.52
C ILE A 37 1.95 -28.37 -5.15
N LYS A 38 2.74 -28.22 -6.21
CA LYS A 38 3.51 -29.30 -6.83
C LYS A 38 4.67 -29.80 -5.98
N GLY A 39 5.11 -29.05 -4.98
CA GLY A 39 6.28 -29.39 -4.18
C GLY A 39 7.62 -29.10 -4.87
N GLU A 40 7.62 -28.12 -5.77
CA GLU A 40 8.83 -27.67 -6.49
C GLU A 40 9.88 -27.02 -5.55
N ASN A 41 11.07 -26.75 -6.08
CA ASN A 41 12.19 -26.19 -5.34
C ASN A 41 11.82 -24.87 -4.62
N PRO A 42 11.99 -24.78 -3.29
CA PRO A 42 11.63 -23.58 -2.51
C PRO A 42 12.37 -22.29 -2.93
N PHE A 43 13.57 -22.40 -3.50
CA PHE A 43 14.28 -21.22 -4.01
C PHE A 43 13.61 -20.65 -5.25
N ARG A 44 13.11 -21.53 -6.13
CA ARG A 44 12.36 -21.14 -7.31
C ARG A 44 11.04 -20.48 -6.94
N ILE A 45 10.30 -21.05 -5.99
CA ILE A 45 9.04 -20.47 -5.48
C ILE A 45 9.29 -19.07 -4.91
N ARG A 46 10.33 -18.91 -4.09
CA ARG A 46 10.72 -17.59 -3.53
C ARG A 46 11.08 -16.56 -4.60
N ALA A 47 11.75 -16.98 -5.67
CA ALA A 47 12.09 -16.08 -6.77
C ALA A 47 10.83 -15.47 -7.42
N TYR A 48 9.78 -16.28 -7.65
CA TYR A 48 8.51 -15.78 -8.17
C TYR A 48 7.77 -14.88 -7.18
N ARG A 49 7.71 -15.23 -5.89
CA ARG A 49 7.09 -14.38 -4.86
C ARG A 49 7.80 -13.04 -4.71
N ASN A 50 9.14 -13.05 -4.73
CA ASN A 50 9.92 -11.81 -4.67
C ASN A 50 9.69 -10.95 -5.92
N ALA A 51 9.67 -11.56 -7.10
CA ALA A 51 9.38 -10.84 -8.34
C ALA A 51 7.95 -10.26 -8.35
N ALA A 52 6.96 -11.02 -7.87
CA ALA A 52 5.59 -10.53 -7.72
C ALA A 52 5.54 -9.30 -6.81
N ARG A 53 6.18 -9.36 -5.64
CA ARG A 53 6.27 -8.22 -4.72
C ARG A 53 6.94 -7.03 -5.38
N THR A 54 8.14 -7.21 -5.94
CA THR A 54 8.89 -6.14 -6.61
C THR A 54 8.06 -5.46 -7.70
N VAL A 55 7.34 -6.24 -8.50
CA VAL A 55 6.52 -5.69 -9.59
C VAL A 55 5.27 -4.99 -9.05
N SER A 56 4.60 -5.55 -8.03
CA SER A 56 3.39 -4.94 -7.46
C SER A 56 3.66 -3.60 -6.76
N GLU A 57 4.84 -3.45 -6.18
CA GLU A 57 5.27 -2.27 -5.45
C GLU A 57 5.90 -1.19 -6.36
N LEU A 58 6.20 -1.53 -7.62
CA LEU A 58 6.88 -0.63 -8.52
C LEU A 58 6.00 0.59 -8.87
N GLY A 59 6.48 1.78 -8.55
CA GLY A 59 5.77 3.04 -8.80
C GLY A 59 5.72 3.50 -10.26
N ARG A 60 6.19 2.67 -11.21
CA ARG A 60 6.19 2.91 -12.67
C ARG A 60 5.48 1.76 -13.37
N ASP A 61 4.72 2.08 -14.40
CA ASP A 61 4.06 1.08 -15.24
C ASP A 61 5.08 0.40 -16.15
N LEU A 62 5.28 -0.92 -15.97
CA LEU A 62 6.24 -1.72 -16.75
C LEU A 62 5.79 -1.92 -18.19
N ALA A 63 4.49 -2.09 -18.41
CA ALA A 63 3.96 -2.26 -19.76
C ALA A 63 4.18 -0.99 -20.59
N ALA A 64 3.88 0.18 -20.01
CA ALA A 64 4.13 1.46 -20.66
C ALA A 64 5.62 1.70 -20.96
N LEU A 65 6.53 1.26 -20.08
CA LEU A 65 7.98 1.35 -20.33
C LEU A 65 8.40 0.45 -21.51
N ILE A 66 7.89 -0.78 -21.57
CA ILE A 66 8.22 -1.75 -22.63
C ILE A 66 7.63 -1.29 -23.98
N GLU A 67 6.39 -0.79 -24.00
CA GLU A 67 5.73 -0.25 -25.20
C GLU A 67 6.48 0.99 -25.74
N GLY A 68 7.02 1.82 -24.86
CA GLY A 68 7.85 2.97 -25.22
C GLY A 68 9.24 2.61 -25.75
N GLY A 69 9.56 1.32 -25.91
CA GLY A 69 10.85 0.84 -26.40
C GLY A 69 11.99 0.97 -25.38
N ALA A 70 11.69 1.29 -24.13
CA ALA A 70 12.68 1.32 -23.07
C ALA A 70 13.11 -0.09 -22.65
N GLU A 71 14.38 -0.25 -22.32
CA GLU A 71 14.83 -1.48 -21.67
C GLU A 71 14.14 -1.64 -20.32
N LEU A 72 13.76 -2.89 -20.00
CA LEU A 72 13.23 -3.22 -18.69
C LEU A 72 14.30 -2.84 -17.63
N PRO A 73 13.98 -1.97 -16.67
CA PRO A 73 14.94 -1.59 -15.66
C PRO A 73 15.41 -2.83 -14.89
N LYS A 74 16.63 -2.82 -14.37
CA LYS A 74 17.12 -3.89 -13.49
C LYS A 74 16.26 -3.94 -12.25
N LEU A 75 15.26 -4.82 -12.27
CA LEU A 75 14.35 -5.01 -11.15
C LEU A 75 14.99 -5.93 -10.11
N PRO A 76 14.87 -5.57 -8.83
CA PRO A 76 15.35 -6.38 -7.73
C PRO A 76 14.80 -7.80 -7.75
N GLY A 77 15.67 -8.82 -7.60
CA GLY A 77 15.24 -10.23 -7.60
C GLY A 77 14.70 -10.75 -8.94
N VAL A 78 14.77 -9.96 -10.00
CA VAL A 78 14.31 -10.34 -11.35
C VAL A 78 15.51 -10.58 -12.26
N GLY A 79 15.91 -11.84 -12.40
CA GLY A 79 16.92 -12.26 -13.37
C GLY A 79 16.37 -12.28 -14.80
N SER A 80 17.25 -12.61 -15.76
CA SER A 80 16.90 -12.61 -17.21
C SER A 80 15.68 -13.49 -17.54
N ASP A 81 15.52 -14.64 -16.90
CA ASP A 81 14.37 -15.54 -17.08
C ASP A 81 13.05 -14.88 -16.65
N LEU A 82 13.02 -14.26 -15.46
CA LEU A 82 11.83 -13.55 -14.97
C LEU A 82 11.54 -12.30 -15.80
N ALA A 83 12.58 -11.57 -16.21
CA ALA A 83 12.44 -10.41 -17.10
C ALA A 83 11.84 -10.82 -18.48
N GLY A 84 12.24 -11.98 -19.01
CA GLY A 84 11.61 -12.56 -20.20
C GLY A 84 10.12 -12.82 -20.02
N LYS A 85 9.73 -13.37 -18.86
CA LYS A 85 8.32 -13.63 -18.53
C LYS A 85 7.52 -12.34 -18.32
N ILE A 86 8.12 -11.29 -17.74
CA ILE A 86 7.46 -9.97 -17.68
C ILE A 86 7.10 -9.49 -19.08
N ARG A 87 8.02 -9.58 -20.03
CA ARG A 87 7.74 -9.19 -21.44
C ARG A 87 6.63 -10.05 -22.06
N GLU A 88 6.65 -11.37 -21.83
CA GLU A 88 5.55 -12.25 -22.31
C GLU A 88 4.21 -11.83 -21.71
N ILE A 89 4.15 -11.57 -20.41
CA ILE A 89 2.93 -11.18 -19.72
C ILE A 89 2.44 -9.82 -20.22
N CYS A 90 3.33 -8.84 -20.38
CA CYS A 90 2.96 -7.54 -20.96
C CYS A 90 2.39 -7.69 -22.37
N ALA A 91 2.95 -8.60 -23.19
CA ALA A 91 2.51 -8.80 -24.56
C ALA A 91 1.23 -9.65 -24.69
N ARG A 92 0.95 -10.57 -23.76
CA ARG A 92 -0.08 -11.61 -23.92
C ARG A 92 -1.03 -11.74 -22.73
N GLY A 93 -0.79 -11.03 -21.62
CA GLY A 93 -1.51 -11.22 -20.37
C GLY A 93 -1.18 -12.52 -19.61
N THR A 94 -0.28 -13.35 -20.13
CA THR A 94 0.13 -14.65 -19.60
C THR A 94 1.55 -15.00 -20.02
N CYS A 95 2.10 -16.12 -19.53
CA CYS A 95 3.37 -16.65 -20.01
C CYS A 95 3.33 -18.17 -20.16
N ALA A 96 4.23 -18.70 -20.99
CA ALA A 96 4.30 -20.12 -21.33
C ALA A 96 4.38 -21.06 -20.11
N LEU A 97 5.04 -20.59 -19.02
CA LEU A 97 5.11 -21.37 -17.78
C LEU A 97 3.74 -21.49 -17.11
N LEU A 98 2.99 -20.39 -16.97
CA LEU A 98 1.66 -20.43 -16.34
C LEU A 98 0.72 -21.31 -17.15
N GLU A 99 0.72 -21.18 -18.49
CA GLU A 99 -0.10 -22.03 -19.36
C GLU A 99 0.21 -23.53 -19.22
N ARG A 100 1.49 -23.87 -19.03
CA ARG A 100 1.90 -25.25 -18.73
C ARG A 100 1.38 -25.72 -17.38
N LEU A 101 1.52 -24.90 -16.34
CA LEU A 101 1.05 -25.24 -14.99
C LEU A 101 -0.47 -25.42 -14.95
N HIS A 102 -1.23 -24.62 -15.70
CA HIS A 102 -2.69 -24.77 -15.83
C HIS A 102 -3.12 -26.06 -16.54
N ARG A 103 -2.27 -26.63 -17.40
CA ARG A 103 -2.52 -27.98 -17.96
C ARG A 103 -2.29 -29.09 -16.94
N GLU A 104 -1.42 -28.88 -15.98
CA GLU A 104 -1.06 -29.86 -14.95
C GLU A 104 -1.97 -29.78 -13.72
N LEU A 105 -2.41 -28.58 -13.34
CA LEU A 105 -3.27 -28.32 -12.18
C LEU A 105 -4.41 -27.36 -12.55
N PRO A 106 -5.63 -27.58 -12.04
CA PRO A 106 -6.74 -26.65 -12.28
C PRO A 106 -6.42 -25.25 -11.75
N PRO A 107 -6.63 -24.16 -12.52
CA PRO A 107 -6.34 -22.81 -12.06
C PRO A 107 -7.02 -22.42 -10.74
N ALA A 108 -8.27 -22.86 -10.53
CA ALA A 108 -9.04 -22.57 -9.32
C ALA A 108 -8.45 -23.21 -8.03
N ILE A 109 -7.49 -24.12 -8.13
CA ILE A 109 -6.91 -24.80 -6.96
C ILE A 109 -6.12 -23.81 -6.07
N THR A 110 -5.56 -22.76 -6.65
CA THR A 110 -4.82 -21.73 -5.90
C THR A 110 -5.71 -20.92 -4.97
N GLU A 111 -7.03 -20.85 -5.26
CA GLU A 111 -7.98 -20.19 -4.38
C GLU A 111 -8.11 -20.89 -3.01
N LEU A 112 -7.81 -22.17 -2.95
CA LEU A 112 -7.86 -22.96 -1.72
C LEU A 112 -6.78 -22.51 -0.72
N LEU A 113 -5.64 -22.01 -1.20
CA LEU A 113 -4.57 -21.50 -0.35
C LEU A 113 -4.98 -20.26 0.46
N ARG A 114 -6.02 -19.56 0.01
CA ARG A 114 -6.57 -18.38 0.71
C ARG A 114 -7.50 -18.75 1.88
N ILE A 115 -7.73 -20.03 2.12
CA ILE A 115 -8.52 -20.51 3.25
C ILE A 115 -7.59 -20.69 4.47
N PRO A 116 -7.84 -20.01 5.59
CA PRO A 116 -7.02 -20.14 6.79
C PRO A 116 -6.79 -21.58 7.22
N GLY A 117 -5.53 -21.95 7.34
CA GLY A 117 -5.12 -23.32 7.68
C GLY A 117 -4.93 -24.27 6.51
N LEU A 118 -5.21 -23.86 5.27
CA LEU A 118 -4.90 -24.65 4.07
C LEU A 118 -3.60 -24.16 3.43
N GLY A 119 -2.47 -24.72 3.86
CA GLY A 119 -1.20 -24.55 3.16
C GLY A 119 -1.07 -25.52 1.96
N PRO A 120 -0.04 -25.34 1.10
CA PRO A 120 0.14 -26.09 -0.16
C PRO A 120 0.08 -27.61 0.00
N LYS A 121 0.71 -28.17 1.04
CA LYS A 121 0.68 -29.61 1.33
C LYS A 121 -0.74 -30.11 1.60
N ARG A 122 -1.56 -29.33 2.32
CA ARG A 122 -2.95 -29.69 2.60
C ARG A 122 -3.83 -29.55 1.37
N VAL A 123 -3.62 -28.50 0.57
CA VAL A 123 -4.30 -28.32 -0.71
C VAL A 123 -3.99 -29.48 -1.65
N ARG A 124 -2.72 -29.91 -1.72
CA ARG A 124 -2.30 -31.08 -2.49
C ARG A 124 -2.99 -32.34 -1.99
N GLY A 125 -3.01 -32.58 -0.68
CA GLY A 125 -3.71 -33.73 -0.07
C GLY A 125 -5.21 -33.75 -0.38
N LEU A 126 -5.89 -32.61 -0.31
CA LEU A 126 -7.31 -32.47 -0.69
C LEU A 126 -7.54 -32.78 -2.18
N TYR A 127 -6.64 -32.30 -3.05
CA TYR A 127 -6.72 -32.56 -4.48
C TYR A 127 -6.50 -34.02 -4.81
N ASP A 128 -5.45 -34.63 -4.24
CA ASP A 128 -5.11 -36.04 -4.53
C ASP A 128 -6.17 -37.03 -3.99
N ALA A 129 -6.64 -36.84 -2.75
CA ALA A 129 -7.55 -37.76 -2.09
C ALA A 129 -9.03 -37.54 -2.44
N LEU A 130 -9.48 -36.29 -2.52
CA LEU A 130 -10.89 -35.94 -2.69
C LEU A 130 -11.21 -35.24 -4.01
N ARG A 131 -10.22 -35.02 -4.86
CA ARG A 131 -10.35 -34.26 -6.12
C ARG A 131 -10.97 -32.88 -5.93
N VAL A 132 -10.70 -32.23 -4.79
CA VAL A 132 -11.12 -30.87 -4.49
C VAL A 132 -10.31 -29.92 -5.37
N LYS A 133 -10.97 -29.24 -6.29
CA LYS A 133 -10.37 -28.30 -7.26
C LYS A 133 -10.79 -26.86 -7.02
N THR A 134 -11.93 -26.64 -6.38
CA THR A 134 -12.57 -25.35 -6.18
C THR A 134 -13.01 -25.18 -4.72
N ILE A 135 -13.32 -23.94 -4.32
CA ILE A 135 -13.93 -23.66 -3.01
C ILE A 135 -15.29 -24.36 -2.87
N GLU A 136 -16.04 -24.52 -3.97
CA GLU A 136 -17.31 -25.22 -3.95
C GLU A 136 -17.13 -26.73 -3.69
N ASP A 137 -16.10 -27.34 -4.29
CA ASP A 137 -15.75 -28.74 -3.98
C ASP A 137 -15.33 -28.88 -2.51
N LEU A 138 -14.53 -27.92 -2.01
CA LEU A 138 -14.10 -27.88 -0.61
C LEU A 138 -15.31 -27.76 0.32
N ARG A 139 -16.27 -26.90 -0.01
CA ARG A 139 -17.50 -26.70 0.76
C ARG A 139 -18.32 -27.99 0.83
N ARG A 140 -18.47 -28.69 -0.29
CA ARG A 140 -19.18 -29.99 -0.35
C ARG A 140 -18.47 -31.05 0.47
N ALA A 141 -17.16 -31.16 0.34
CA ALA A 141 -16.36 -32.13 1.09
C ALA A 141 -16.42 -31.88 2.61
N ALA A 142 -16.32 -30.59 3.02
CA ALA A 142 -16.43 -30.18 4.42
C ALA A 142 -17.85 -30.40 4.99
N GLY A 143 -18.88 -30.13 4.17
CA GLY A 143 -20.27 -30.37 4.55
C GLY A 143 -20.61 -31.87 4.73
N ALA A 144 -19.97 -32.73 3.96
CA ALA A 144 -20.11 -34.16 4.02
C ALA A 144 -19.19 -34.84 5.08
N GLY A 145 -18.39 -34.08 5.83
CA GLY A 145 -17.48 -34.62 6.85
C GLY A 145 -16.25 -35.37 6.32
N ARG A 146 -16.00 -35.31 5.00
CA ARG A 146 -14.94 -36.09 4.33
C ARG A 146 -13.53 -35.55 4.55
N ILE A 147 -13.40 -34.28 4.96
CA ILE A 147 -12.09 -33.65 5.16
C ILE A 147 -11.44 -34.14 6.44
N ARG A 148 -12.22 -34.35 7.51
CA ARG A 148 -11.74 -34.82 8.81
C ARG A 148 -11.14 -36.22 8.78
N GLU A 149 -11.48 -37.02 7.76
CA GLU A 149 -10.99 -38.38 7.55
C GLU A 149 -9.58 -38.42 6.95
N LEU A 150 -9.09 -37.28 6.43
CA LEU A 150 -7.78 -37.22 5.80
C LEU A 150 -6.66 -37.03 6.82
N PRO A 151 -5.48 -37.65 6.61
CA PRO A 151 -4.29 -37.43 7.44
C PRO A 151 -3.92 -35.95 7.56
N GLY A 152 -3.74 -35.47 8.79
CA GLY A 152 -3.41 -34.06 9.05
C GLY A 152 -4.59 -33.08 9.04
N PHE A 153 -5.82 -33.63 8.88
CA PHE A 153 -7.07 -32.90 9.10
C PHE A 153 -7.82 -33.57 10.29
N GLY A 154 -8.57 -32.80 10.98
CA GLY A 154 -9.43 -33.31 12.07
C GLY A 154 -10.68 -32.47 12.13
N GLU A 155 -11.61 -32.82 13.03
CA GLU A 155 -12.88 -32.12 13.19
C GLU A 155 -12.71 -30.60 13.38
N LYS A 156 -11.74 -30.20 14.21
CA LYS A 156 -11.45 -28.78 14.47
C LYS A 156 -10.99 -28.05 13.19
N MET A 157 -10.21 -28.71 12.34
CA MET A 157 -9.76 -28.13 11.08
C MET A 157 -10.89 -28.03 10.08
N GLU A 158 -11.70 -29.07 9.94
CA GLU A 158 -12.86 -29.04 9.06
C GLU A 158 -13.89 -27.99 9.48
N ALA A 159 -14.13 -27.81 10.79
CA ALA A 159 -14.97 -26.75 11.32
C ALA A 159 -14.42 -25.37 10.95
N ARG A 160 -13.12 -25.13 11.14
CA ARG A 160 -12.42 -23.88 10.73
C ARG A 160 -12.55 -23.61 9.23
N ILE A 161 -12.42 -24.64 8.39
CA ILE A 161 -12.59 -24.50 6.93
C ILE A 161 -14.02 -24.09 6.61
N ARG A 162 -15.04 -24.67 7.24
CA ARG A 162 -16.46 -24.30 7.05
C ARG A 162 -16.72 -22.85 7.46
N GLU A 163 -16.21 -22.43 8.61
CA GLU A 163 -16.32 -21.05 9.09
C GLU A 163 -15.65 -20.07 8.12
N ALA A 164 -14.44 -20.38 7.67
CA ALA A 164 -13.69 -19.55 6.73
C ALA A 164 -14.39 -19.39 5.37
N ILE A 165 -14.99 -20.48 4.84
CA ILE A 165 -15.77 -20.45 3.61
C ILE A 165 -17.03 -19.58 3.79
N ALA A 166 -17.72 -19.70 4.93
CA ALA A 166 -18.90 -18.89 5.24
C ALA A 166 -18.55 -17.40 5.38
N ALA A 167 -17.49 -17.08 6.11
CA ALA A 167 -16.99 -15.72 6.28
C ALA A 167 -16.58 -15.09 4.95
N ARG A 168 -15.95 -15.84 4.05
CA ARG A 168 -15.53 -15.36 2.72
C ARG A 168 -16.70 -14.96 1.82
N LYS A 169 -17.85 -15.63 1.92
CA LYS A 169 -19.07 -15.23 1.20
C LYS A 169 -19.63 -13.90 1.67
N ALA A 170 -19.35 -13.51 2.91
CA ALA A 170 -19.89 -12.30 3.52
C ALA A 170 -18.95 -11.08 3.38
N ALA A 171 -17.64 -11.27 3.17
CA ALA A 171 -16.69 -10.18 3.09
C ALA A 171 -16.47 -9.71 1.64
N PRO A 172 -16.74 -8.44 1.31
CA PRO A 172 -16.41 -7.90 -0.01
C PRO A 172 -14.90 -7.91 -0.24
N GLN A 173 -14.49 -8.23 -1.47
CA GLN A 173 -13.08 -8.14 -1.88
C GLN A 173 -12.60 -6.71 -1.73
N ARG A 174 -11.42 -6.52 -1.13
CA ARG A 174 -10.79 -5.21 -1.00
C ARG A 174 -9.39 -5.24 -1.60
N PHE A 175 -9.00 -4.12 -2.18
CA PHE A 175 -7.70 -3.93 -2.86
C PHE A 175 -6.84 -2.98 -2.05
N LYS A 176 -5.54 -3.26 -1.95
CA LYS A 176 -4.58 -2.32 -1.35
C LYS A 176 -4.59 -1.01 -2.13
N LEU A 177 -4.42 0.11 -1.45
CA LEU A 177 -4.45 1.45 -2.04
C LEU A 177 -3.50 1.57 -3.25
N ALA A 178 -2.30 1.05 -3.14
CA ALA A 178 -1.31 1.11 -4.22
C ALA A 178 -1.75 0.34 -5.47
N ILE A 179 -2.35 -0.84 -5.30
CA ILE A 179 -2.89 -1.64 -6.40
C ILE A 179 -4.06 -0.91 -7.06
N ALA A 180 -5.02 -0.43 -6.27
CA ALA A 180 -6.14 0.34 -6.79
C ALA A 180 -5.69 1.61 -7.52
N GLY A 181 -4.59 2.23 -7.08
CA GLY A 181 -3.99 3.40 -7.69
C GLY A 181 -3.49 3.18 -9.11
N GLN A 182 -3.01 1.97 -9.45
CA GLN A 182 -2.60 1.64 -10.81
C GLN A 182 -3.81 1.64 -11.76
N TYR A 183 -4.89 0.97 -11.36
CA TYR A 183 -6.14 0.97 -12.12
C TYR A 183 -6.79 2.36 -12.22
N ALA A 184 -6.75 3.11 -11.11
CA ALA A 184 -7.26 4.48 -11.06
C ALA A 184 -6.56 5.39 -12.08
N ALA A 185 -5.23 5.40 -12.08
CA ALA A 185 -4.44 6.22 -12.99
C ALA A 185 -4.67 5.87 -14.46
N ALA A 186 -4.74 4.57 -14.79
CA ALA A 186 -5.01 4.12 -16.16
C ALA A 186 -6.42 4.50 -16.64
N LEU A 187 -7.42 4.34 -15.78
CA LEU A 187 -8.80 4.71 -16.10
C LEU A 187 -8.96 6.23 -16.23
N GLU A 188 -8.32 7.02 -15.35
CA GLU A 188 -8.31 8.49 -15.48
C GLU A 188 -7.71 8.92 -16.83
N ALA A 189 -6.55 8.36 -17.18
CA ALA A 189 -5.89 8.65 -18.47
C ALA A 189 -6.73 8.21 -19.68
N TRP A 190 -7.42 7.07 -19.60
CA TRP A 190 -8.31 6.57 -20.64
C TRP A 190 -9.53 7.47 -20.86
N ILE A 191 -10.18 7.87 -19.75
CA ILE A 191 -11.39 8.68 -19.79
C ILE A 191 -11.07 10.12 -20.17
N ALA A 192 -9.95 10.68 -19.72
CA ALA A 192 -9.55 12.05 -20.03
C ALA A 192 -9.36 12.32 -21.54
N ARG A 193 -9.11 11.27 -22.34
CA ARG A 193 -8.97 11.36 -23.80
C ARG A 193 -10.30 11.41 -24.54
N VAL A 194 -11.43 11.27 -23.83
CA VAL A 194 -12.75 11.25 -24.49
C VAL A 194 -13.16 12.68 -24.85
N PRO A 195 -13.64 12.92 -26.10
CA PRO A 195 -14.10 14.25 -26.50
C PRO A 195 -15.17 14.81 -25.57
N GLY A 196 -15.06 16.09 -25.23
CA GLY A 196 -15.99 16.80 -24.36
C GLY A 196 -15.78 16.57 -22.85
N VAL A 197 -14.88 15.70 -22.44
CA VAL A 197 -14.47 15.55 -21.02
C VAL A 197 -13.66 16.77 -20.60
N ARG A 198 -14.06 17.40 -19.49
CA ARG A 198 -13.42 18.58 -18.92
C ARG A 198 -12.61 18.24 -17.67
N LYS A 199 -13.10 17.29 -16.87
CA LYS A 199 -12.48 16.90 -15.61
C LYS A 199 -12.78 15.43 -15.28
N VAL A 200 -11.78 14.71 -14.81
CA VAL A 200 -11.89 13.34 -14.28
C VAL A 200 -11.27 13.33 -12.90
N THR A 201 -11.91 12.70 -11.93
CA THR A 201 -11.33 12.54 -10.59
C THR A 201 -11.82 11.22 -9.99
N VAL A 202 -10.89 10.43 -9.47
CA VAL A 202 -11.24 9.27 -8.65
C VAL A 202 -11.59 9.75 -7.24
N ALA A 203 -12.80 9.50 -6.81
CA ALA A 203 -13.37 9.89 -5.53
C ALA A 203 -13.32 8.73 -4.51
N GLY A 204 -14.33 8.60 -3.67
CA GLY A 204 -14.55 7.48 -2.76
C GLY A 204 -13.46 7.29 -1.70
N SER A 205 -13.31 6.07 -1.26
CA SER A 205 -12.31 5.69 -0.26
C SER A 205 -10.88 5.83 -0.79
N TYR A 206 -10.67 5.76 -2.09
CA TYR A 206 -9.40 6.00 -2.75
C TYR A 206 -8.93 7.46 -2.54
N ARG A 207 -9.77 8.44 -2.81
CA ARG A 207 -9.45 9.87 -2.61
C ARG A 207 -9.18 10.20 -1.14
N ARG A 208 -9.84 9.50 -0.22
CA ARG A 208 -9.60 9.63 1.21
C ARG A 208 -8.35 8.89 1.68
N MET A 209 -7.54 8.34 0.77
CA MET A 209 -6.29 7.61 1.08
C MET A 209 -6.49 6.46 2.06
N ARG A 210 -7.65 5.75 1.98
CA ARG A 210 -7.86 4.53 2.79
C ARG A 210 -6.84 3.47 2.40
N GLU A 211 -6.26 2.78 3.38
CA GLU A 211 -5.25 1.72 3.17
C GLU A 211 -5.71 0.61 2.21
N THR A 212 -7.03 0.39 2.16
CA THR A 212 -7.67 -0.51 1.18
C THR A 212 -8.95 0.12 0.65
N VAL A 213 -9.31 -0.20 -0.58
CA VAL A 213 -10.54 0.23 -1.25
C VAL A 213 -11.38 -0.97 -1.69
N GLY A 214 -12.71 -0.83 -1.69
CA GLY A 214 -13.63 -1.88 -2.17
C GLY A 214 -13.95 -1.73 -3.64
N ASP A 215 -14.00 -0.49 -4.10
CA ASP A 215 -14.37 -0.05 -5.44
C ASP A 215 -13.65 1.26 -5.78
N LEU A 216 -13.72 1.67 -7.05
CA LEU A 216 -13.29 2.99 -7.49
C LEU A 216 -14.52 3.79 -7.94
N ASP A 217 -14.71 4.95 -7.35
CA ASP A 217 -15.72 5.93 -7.75
C ASP A 217 -15.09 6.97 -8.67
N ILE A 218 -15.39 6.96 -9.97
CA ILE A 218 -14.87 7.93 -10.94
C ILE A 218 -15.93 8.97 -11.23
N LEU A 219 -15.61 10.23 -10.96
CA LEU A 219 -16.45 11.37 -11.29
C LEU A 219 -15.92 12.07 -12.54
N VAL A 220 -16.81 12.30 -13.50
CA VAL A 220 -16.49 12.97 -14.76
C VAL A 220 -17.39 14.18 -14.95
N ALA A 221 -16.79 15.33 -15.25
CA ALA A 221 -17.51 16.48 -15.81
C ALA A 221 -17.29 16.52 -17.32
N ALA A 222 -18.36 16.49 -18.09
CA ALA A 222 -18.30 16.57 -19.55
C ALA A 222 -19.49 17.32 -20.12
N ALA A 223 -19.36 17.74 -21.38
CA ALA A 223 -20.45 18.34 -22.14
C ALA A 223 -21.58 17.32 -22.38
N ALA A 224 -22.81 17.83 -22.55
CA ALA A 224 -23.95 17.01 -22.93
C ALA A 224 -23.64 16.24 -24.24
N GLY A 225 -24.05 14.97 -24.28
CA GLY A 225 -23.80 14.10 -25.43
C GLY A 225 -22.39 13.53 -25.53
N SER A 226 -21.50 13.76 -24.55
CA SER A 226 -20.16 13.13 -24.54
C SER A 226 -20.30 11.60 -24.55
N PRO A 227 -19.49 10.89 -25.39
CA PRO A 227 -19.53 9.43 -25.48
C PRO A 227 -18.86 8.71 -24.29
N VAL A 228 -18.62 9.41 -23.16
CA VAL A 228 -17.85 8.90 -22.03
C VAL A 228 -18.39 7.58 -21.49
N MET A 229 -19.70 7.41 -21.38
CA MET A 229 -20.30 6.16 -20.88
C MET A 229 -20.04 4.98 -21.81
N LYS A 230 -20.14 5.19 -23.15
CA LYS A 230 -19.81 4.16 -24.14
C LYS A 230 -18.34 3.81 -24.09
N ARG A 231 -17.47 4.82 -23.95
CA ARG A 231 -16.02 4.64 -23.87
C ARG A 231 -15.61 3.90 -22.60
N PHE A 232 -16.23 4.22 -21.47
CA PHE A 232 -15.96 3.58 -20.18
C PHE A 232 -16.27 2.09 -20.20
N VAL A 233 -17.45 1.68 -20.66
CA VAL A 233 -17.82 0.25 -20.71
C VAL A 233 -17.04 -0.54 -21.77
N ALA A 234 -16.44 0.15 -22.73
CA ALA A 234 -15.56 -0.43 -23.75
C ALA A 234 -14.08 -0.46 -23.34
N TYR A 235 -13.76 -0.18 -22.08
CA TYR A 235 -12.39 -0.30 -21.59
C TYR A 235 -11.94 -1.76 -21.60
N ASP A 236 -10.76 -2.03 -22.17
CA ASP A 236 -10.31 -3.38 -22.49
C ASP A 236 -10.21 -4.34 -21.28
N GLU A 237 -10.08 -3.78 -20.06
CA GLU A 237 -10.06 -4.56 -18.83
C GLU A 237 -11.44 -4.85 -18.24
N VAL A 238 -12.51 -4.39 -18.86
CA VAL A 238 -13.86 -4.69 -18.39
C VAL A 238 -14.15 -6.17 -18.60
N LYS A 239 -14.37 -6.90 -17.50
CA LYS A 239 -14.82 -8.28 -17.50
C LYS A 239 -16.33 -8.39 -17.70
N SER A 240 -17.07 -7.51 -17.05
CA SER A 240 -18.54 -7.48 -17.14
C SER A 240 -19.08 -6.09 -16.84
N VAL A 241 -20.13 -5.70 -17.54
CA VAL A 241 -20.91 -4.49 -17.29
C VAL A 241 -21.99 -4.85 -16.29
N LEU A 242 -21.99 -4.18 -15.12
CA LEU A 242 -22.96 -4.40 -14.05
C LEU A 242 -24.18 -3.51 -14.21
N ALA A 243 -23.96 -2.27 -14.69
CA ALA A 243 -25.01 -1.32 -15.02
C ALA A 243 -24.49 -0.34 -16.08
N GLN A 244 -25.37 0.10 -16.99
CA GLN A 244 -25.06 1.09 -18.00
C GLN A 244 -26.25 2.04 -18.16
N GLY A 245 -26.01 3.34 -17.95
CA GLY A 245 -26.96 4.42 -18.13
C GLY A 245 -26.28 5.66 -18.69
N GLU A 246 -27.04 6.72 -18.91
CA GLU A 246 -26.53 7.97 -19.49
C GLU A 246 -25.62 8.75 -18.53
N THR A 247 -25.89 8.70 -17.23
CA THR A 247 -25.17 9.46 -16.19
C THR A 247 -24.46 8.56 -15.18
N ARG A 248 -24.71 7.25 -15.21
CA ARG A 248 -24.07 6.26 -14.34
C ARG A 248 -23.83 4.96 -15.08
N SER A 249 -22.61 4.45 -14.95
CA SER A 249 -22.26 3.08 -15.36
C SER A 249 -21.40 2.42 -14.31
N SER A 250 -21.54 1.11 -14.17
CA SER A 250 -20.78 0.28 -13.23
C SER A 250 -20.22 -0.92 -13.99
N VAL A 251 -18.94 -1.18 -13.80
CA VAL A 251 -18.27 -2.32 -14.43
C VAL A 251 -17.47 -3.11 -13.38
N ARG A 252 -17.17 -4.35 -13.70
CA ARG A 252 -16.19 -5.17 -12.99
C ARG A 252 -15.02 -5.44 -13.90
N LEU A 253 -13.82 -5.08 -13.44
CA LEU A 253 -12.59 -5.33 -14.16
C LEU A 253 -12.19 -6.82 -14.09
N LYS A 254 -11.27 -7.25 -14.95
CA LYS A 254 -10.69 -8.60 -14.94
C LYS A 254 -10.04 -8.96 -13.61
N SER A 255 -9.43 -7.99 -12.93
CA SER A 255 -8.90 -8.10 -11.56
C SER A 255 -9.96 -8.38 -10.47
N GLY A 256 -11.25 -8.21 -10.79
CA GLY A 256 -12.34 -8.28 -9.83
C GLY A 256 -12.72 -6.93 -9.21
N LEU A 257 -11.92 -5.88 -9.42
CA LEU A 257 -12.19 -4.53 -8.92
C LEU A 257 -13.46 -3.98 -9.59
N GLN A 258 -14.40 -3.49 -8.78
CA GLN A 258 -15.57 -2.77 -9.27
C GLN A 258 -15.19 -1.31 -9.50
N VAL A 259 -15.69 -0.74 -10.59
CA VAL A 259 -15.54 0.68 -10.91
C VAL A 259 -16.90 1.27 -11.24
N ASP A 260 -17.25 2.32 -10.54
CA ASP A 260 -18.46 3.11 -10.74
C ASP A 260 -18.10 4.46 -11.36
N LEU A 261 -18.66 4.78 -12.52
CA LEU A 261 -18.48 6.08 -13.17
C LEU A 261 -19.76 6.90 -13.10
N ARG A 262 -19.62 8.16 -12.71
CA ARG A 262 -20.68 9.17 -12.69
C ARG A 262 -20.32 10.31 -13.61
N LEU A 263 -21.22 10.63 -14.52
CA LEU A 263 -21.16 11.80 -15.38
C LEU A 263 -22.07 12.89 -14.80
N VAL A 264 -21.51 14.06 -14.59
CA VAL A 264 -22.25 15.21 -14.04
C VAL A 264 -22.00 16.45 -14.89
N PRO A 265 -22.95 17.39 -14.94
CA PRO A 265 -22.70 18.68 -15.56
C PRO A 265 -21.67 19.47 -14.74
N PRO A 266 -20.90 20.36 -15.40
CA PRO A 266 -19.80 21.08 -14.74
C PRO A 266 -20.20 21.84 -13.48
N GLU A 267 -21.39 22.44 -13.48
CA GLU A 267 -21.96 23.18 -12.36
C GLU A 267 -22.24 22.32 -11.13
N SER A 268 -22.48 21.03 -11.28
CA SER A 268 -22.72 20.09 -10.18
C SER A 268 -21.45 19.38 -9.71
N TYR A 269 -20.31 19.66 -10.34
CA TYR A 269 -19.09 18.87 -10.11
C TYR A 269 -18.60 18.91 -8.67
N GLY A 270 -18.61 20.08 -8.03
CA GLY A 270 -18.15 20.22 -6.64
C GLY A 270 -19.05 19.48 -5.65
N ALA A 271 -20.37 19.57 -5.82
CA ALA A 271 -21.33 18.85 -4.98
C ALA A 271 -21.22 17.34 -5.17
N ALA A 272 -21.08 16.88 -6.41
CA ALA A 272 -20.86 15.46 -6.71
C ALA A 272 -19.52 14.98 -6.14
N LEU A 273 -18.44 15.75 -6.28
CA LEU A 273 -17.14 15.40 -5.74
C LEU A 273 -17.17 15.28 -4.22
N HIS A 274 -17.81 16.23 -3.53
CA HIS A 274 -18.07 16.14 -2.09
C HIS A 274 -18.84 14.87 -1.73
N TYR A 275 -19.97 14.64 -2.43
CA TYR A 275 -20.87 13.51 -2.16
C TYR A 275 -20.19 12.16 -2.35
N PHE A 276 -19.52 11.94 -3.50
CA PHE A 276 -18.88 10.67 -3.83
C PHE A 276 -17.52 10.47 -3.13
N THR A 277 -16.86 11.53 -2.70
CA THR A 277 -15.68 11.40 -1.83
C THR A 277 -16.08 10.81 -0.47
N GLY A 278 -17.20 11.22 0.10
CA GLY A 278 -17.68 10.74 1.42
C GLY A 278 -16.79 11.29 2.56
N SER A 279 -16.68 10.58 3.72
CA SER A 279 -17.35 9.29 3.99
C SER A 279 -18.88 9.46 4.08
N LYS A 280 -19.60 8.34 4.16
CA LYS A 280 -21.05 8.38 4.39
C LYS A 280 -21.40 9.13 5.67
N ALA A 281 -20.65 8.90 6.76
CA ALA A 281 -20.85 9.55 8.04
C ALA A 281 -20.59 11.06 7.92
N HIS A 282 -19.47 11.48 7.34
CA HIS A 282 -19.15 12.87 7.05
C HIS A 282 -20.26 13.57 6.24
N ASN A 283 -20.72 12.96 5.16
CA ASN A 283 -21.81 13.52 4.33
C ASN A 283 -23.11 13.67 5.11
N ILE A 284 -23.42 12.76 6.03
CA ILE A 284 -24.59 12.86 6.90
C ILE A 284 -24.45 14.06 7.84
N ALA A 285 -23.27 14.25 8.44
CA ALA A 285 -23.00 15.39 9.33
C ALA A 285 -23.12 16.73 8.58
N VAL A 286 -22.50 16.87 7.42
CA VAL A 286 -22.60 18.09 6.59
C VAL A 286 -24.05 18.36 6.15
N ARG A 287 -24.79 17.31 5.74
CA ARG A 287 -26.21 17.47 5.39
C ARG A 287 -27.08 17.92 6.56
N LYS A 288 -26.83 17.45 7.78
CA LYS A 288 -27.54 17.92 8.98
C LYS A 288 -27.31 19.41 9.23
N LEU A 289 -26.08 19.91 9.04
CA LEU A 289 -25.78 21.34 9.13
C LEU A 289 -26.54 22.13 8.06
N GLY A 290 -26.60 21.61 6.82
CA GLY A 290 -27.40 22.21 5.76
C GLY A 290 -28.90 22.28 6.10
N GLN A 291 -29.45 21.17 6.60
CA GLN A 291 -30.88 21.12 7.02
C GLN A 291 -31.21 22.14 8.11
N ALA A 292 -30.32 22.33 9.08
CA ALA A 292 -30.49 23.35 10.13
C ALA A 292 -30.54 24.78 9.57
N LYS A 293 -30.01 25.00 8.36
CA LYS A 293 -30.01 26.27 7.62
C LYS A 293 -31.08 26.33 6.52
N GLY A 294 -32.01 25.37 6.47
CA GLY A 294 -33.02 25.27 5.42
C GLY A 294 -32.45 24.91 4.04
N LEU A 295 -31.27 24.24 4.01
CA LEU A 295 -30.64 23.84 2.77
C LEU A 295 -30.75 22.31 2.55
N LYS A 296 -30.95 21.92 1.28
CA LYS A 296 -30.86 20.53 0.81
C LYS A 296 -29.56 20.34 0.08
N ILE A 297 -28.73 19.43 0.54
CA ILE A 297 -27.42 19.08 -0.06
C ILE A 297 -27.50 17.69 -0.66
N ASN A 298 -27.16 17.56 -1.95
CA ASN A 298 -27.05 16.29 -2.66
C ASN A 298 -25.93 16.36 -3.73
N GLU A 299 -25.78 15.33 -4.54
CA GLU A 299 -24.77 15.24 -5.60
C GLU A 299 -24.97 16.26 -6.75
N TYR A 300 -26.12 16.92 -6.83
CA TYR A 300 -26.41 17.91 -7.87
C TYR A 300 -26.16 19.35 -7.41
N GLY A 301 -26.08 19.59 -6.11
CA GLY A 301 -25.85 20.92 -5.57
C GLY A 301 -26.32 21.12 -4.14
N VAL A 302 -26.26 22.37 -3.72
CA VAL A 302 -26.87 22.89 -2.50
C VAL A 302 -28.09 23.75 -2.92
N PHE A 303 -29.23 23.46 -2.36
CA PHE A 303 -30.50 24.08 -2.75
C PHE A 303 -31.22 24.75 -1.57
N ARG A 304 -31.82 25.89 -1.81
CA ARG A 304 -32.80 26.52 -0.90
C ARG A 304 -34.15 26.51 -1.61
N GLY A 305 -35.07 25.65 -1.17
CA GLY A 305 -36.24 25.29 -1.97
C GLY A 305 -35.79 24.69 -3.31
N GLU A 306 -36.30 25.24 -4.42
CA GLU A 306 -35.92 24.84 -5.77
C GLU A 306 -34.67 25.58 -6.30
N ALA A 307 -34.22 26.65 -5.63
CA ALA A 307 -33.08 27.44 -6.09
C ALA A 307 -31.76 26.80 -5.71
N ARG A 308 -30.93 26.53 -6.71
CA ARG A 308 -29.56 26.10 -6.49
C ARG A 308 -28.69 27.27 -6.03
N VAL A 309 -28.05 27.15 -4.87
CA VAL A 309 -27.28 28.24 -4.25
C VAL A 309 -25.77 27.97 -4.21
N ALA A 310 -25.34 26.71 -4.35
CA ALA A 310 -23.92 26.31 -4.40
C ALA A 310 -23.73 24.90 -5.01
N GLY A 311 -22.49 24.46 -5.22
CA GLY A 311 -22.17 23.09 -5.61
C GLY A 311 -21.29 22.96 -6.86
N ASP A 312 -20.79 24.05 -7.42
CA ASP A 312 -19.82 24.09 -8.53
C ASP A 312 -18.42 23.68 -8.07
N THR A 313 -18.06 24.01 -6.82
CA THR A 313 -16.84 23.56 -6.17
C THR A 313 -17.13 22.92 -4.80
N GLU A 314 -16.21 22.13 -4.25
CA GLU A 314 -16.35 21.58 -2.89
C GLU A 314 -16.37 22.71 -1.85
N GLU A 315 -15.54 23.74 -2.05
CA GLU A 315 -15.45 24.91 -1.18
C GLU A 315 -16.81 25.62 -1.09
N SER A 316 -17.55 25.72 -2.19
CA SER A 316 -18.89 26.32 -2.20
C SER A 316 -19.91 25.48 -1.42
N VAL A 317 -19.76 24.14 -1.41
CA VAL A 317 -20.60 23.25 -0.60
C VAL A 317 -20.34 23.45 0.88
N PHE A 318 -19.07 23.46 1.29
CA PHE A 318 -18.67 23.68 2.69
C PHE A 318 -19.03 25.11 3.14
N GLY A 319 -18.79 26.11 2.30
CA GLY A 319 -19.13 27.52 2.60
C GLY A 319 -20.64 27.73 2.82
N ALA A 320 -21.51 26.99 2.13
CA ALA A 320 -22.96 27.06 2.34
C ALA A 320 -23.41 26.63 3.76
N VAL A 321 -22.56 25.88 4.46
CA VAL A 321 -22.77 25.44 5.85
C VAL A 321 -21.81 26.08 6.85
N ASP A 322 -21.16 27.19 6.46
CA ASP A 322 -20.17 27.98 7.23
C ASP A 322 -18.96 27.14 7.68
N LEU A 323 -18.53 26.22 6.85
CA LEU A 323 -17.31 25.44 7.07
C LEU A 323 -16.23 25.82 6.05
N PRO A 324 -14.97 25.85 6.44
CA PRO A 324 -13.87 25.83 5.49
C PRO A 324 -13.84 24.48 4.74
N TRP A 325 -13.15 24.45 3.60
CA TRP A 325 -12.92 23.18 2.91
C TRP A 325 -12.15 22.20 3.81
N ILE A 326 -12.66 20.99 3.92
CA ILE A 326 -12.06 19.92 4.71
C ILE A 326 -11.31 18.96 3.77
N PRO A 327 -10.02 18.69 3.98
CA PRO A 327 -9.27 17.73 3.19
C PRO A 327 -9.92 16.34 3.15
N PRO A 328 -9.94 15.67 2.00
CA PRO A 328 -10.58 14.35 1.85
C PRO A 328 -10.14 13.32 2.88
N GLU A 329 -8.85 13.31 3.22
CA GLU A 329 -8.25 12.37 4.17
C GLU A 329 -8.83 12.48 5.58
N LEU A 330 -9.37 13.65 5.95
CA LEU A 330 -9.96 13.90 7.26
C LEU A 330 -11.44 13.53 7.35
N ARG A 331 -12.14 13.35 6.22
CA ARG A 331 -13.59 13.19 6.13
C ARG A 331 -14.10 11.81 6.59
N GLU A 332 -13.89 11.46 7.84
CA GLU A 332 -14.30 10.17 8.43
C GLU A 332 -15.32 10.30 9.59
N ASP A 333 -15.82 11.52 9.85
CA ASP A 333 -16.68 11.84 11.01
C ASP A 333 -16.02 11.50 12.36
N ARG A 334 -14.79 12.03 12.50
CA ARG A 334 -13.93 11.81 13.68
C ARG A 334 -13.53 13.15 14.35
N GLY A 335 -14.46 14.12 14.30
CA GLY A 335 -14.29 15.45 14.90
C GLY A 335 -13.79 16.52 13.93
N GLU A 336 -13.68 16.22 12.62
CA GLU A 336 -13.26 17.20 11.62
C GLU A 336 -14.28 18.31 11.40
N ILE A 337 -15.58 18.03 11.61
CA ILE A 337 -16.65 19.04 11.49
C ILE A 337 -16.51 20.05 12.62
N GLU A 338 -16.40 19.58 13.85
CA GLU A 338 -16.27 20.41 15.04
C GLU A 338 -14.95 21.21 15.02
N ALA A 339 -13.86 20.58 14.57
CA ALA A 339 -12.59 21.27 14.39
C ALA A 339 -12.69 22.37 13.32
N ALA A 340 -13.38 22.10 12.22
CA ALA A 340 -13.63 23.09 11.17
C ALA A 340 -14.43 24.29 11.69
N GLN A 341 -15.47 24.04 12.49
CA GLN A 341 -16.30 25.08 13.10
C GLN A 341 -15.52 25.98 14.06
N ARG A 342 -14.52 25.43 14.75
CA ARG A 342 -13.64 26.18 15.68
C ARG A 342 -12.40 26.79 15.00
N GLY A 343 -12.20 26.54 13.70
CA GLY A 343 -10.97 26.97 13.01
C GLY A 343 -9.72 26.18 13.45
N GLU A 344 -9.89 24.95 13.95
CA GLU A 344 -8.85 24.09 14.52
C GLU A 344 -8.45 22.92 13.59
N LEU A 345 -8.86 22.96 12.32
CA LEU A 345 -8.40 21.95 11.36
C LEU A 345 -6.88 21.93 11.29
N PRO A 346 -6.24 20.77 11.32
CA PRO A 346 -4.80 20.70 11.13
C PRO A 346 -4.44 21.18 9.72
N ARG A 347 -3.22 21.72 9.57
CA ARG A 347 -2.56 21.82 8.26
C ARG A 347 -1.88 20.49 7.96
N PRO A 348 -2.53 19.56 7.22
CA PRO A 348 -1.96 18.23 7.04
C PRO A 348 -0.60 18.29 6.35
N ILE A 349 0.30 17.40 6.78
CA ILE A 349 1.63 17.27 6.19
C ILE A 349 1.55 17.03 4.67
N GLU A 350 2.53 17.51 3.93
CA GLU A 350 2.71 17.30 2.50
C GLU A 350 4.01 16.53 2.22
N LEU A 351 4.09 15.88 1.05
CA LEU A 351 5.28 15.12 0.65
C LEU A 351 6.54 16.01 0.62
N ALA A 352 6.41 17.26 0.22
CA ALA A 352 7.50 18.24 0.15
C ALA A 352 8.05 18.66 1.53
N ASP A 353 7.30 18.42 2.61
CA ASP A 353 7.75 18.70 3.96
C ASP A 353 8.84 17.72 4.42
N LEU A 354 8.85 16.50 3.88
CA LEU A 354 9.86 15.50 4.23
C LEU A 354 11.25 15.94 3.77
N LYS A 355 12.24 15.77 4.65
CA LYS A 355 13.65 16.10 4.40
C LYS A 355 14.53 14.86 4.34
N GLY A 356 14.06 13.73 4.83
CA GLY A 356 14.80 12.48 4.79
C GLY A 356 13.94 11.26 5.02
N ASP A 357 14.57 10.09 4.87
CA ASP A 357 14.01 8.77 5.17
C ASP A 357 14.88 8.08 6.22
N LEU A 358 14.25 7.51 7.25
CA LEU A 358 14.96 6.98 8.42
C LEU A 358 14.93 5.45 8.52
N HIS A 359 14.45 4.77 7.46
CA HIS A 359 14.37 3.31 7.41
C HIS A 359 14.52 2.81 5.96
N LEU A 360 15.67 2.24 5.65
CA LEU A 360 15.93 1.59 4.36
C LEU A 360 16.98 0.49 4.45
N HIS A 361 16.96 -0.41 3.48
CA HIS A 361 17.83 -1.57 3.34
C HIS A 361 18.65 -1.52 2.05
N THR A 362 19.80 -2.21 2.04
CA THR A 362 20.68 -2.28 0.88
C THR A 362 21.08 -3.72 0.57
N LYS A 363 21.97 -3.90 -0.41
CA LYS A 363 22.55 -5.22 -0.73
C LYS A 363 23.30 -5.90 0.42
N ALA A 364 23.58 -5.17 1.48
CA ALA A 364 24.25 -5.74 2.66
C ALA A 364 23.34 -6.76 3.36
N THR A 365 22.02 -6.58 3.29
CA THR A 365 21.02 -7.55 3.77
C THR A 365 20.14 -8.04 2.61
N ASP A 366 18.90 -7.66 2.55
CA ASP A 366 17.89 -8.11 1.57
C ASP A 366 17.44 -7.01 0.61
N GLY A 367 17.96 -5.81 0.75
CA GLY A 367 17.80 -4.75 -0.24
C GLY A 367 18.56 -5.07 -1.55
N HIS A 368 18.26 -4.31 -2.59
CA HIS A 368 18.68 -4.62 -3.96
C HIS A 368 19.71 -3.67 -4.54
N ASN A 369 19.93 -2.54 -3.89
CA ASN A 369 20.82 -1.48 -4.35
C ASN A 369 21.96 -1.25 -3.33
N THR A 370 23.05 -0.68 -3.78
CA THR A 370 24.14 -0.24 -2.91
C THR A 370 23.73 1.01 -2.11
N ILE A 371 24.45 1.30 -1.03
CA ILE A 371 24.24 2.52 -0.22
C ILE A 371 24.27 3.76 -1.13
N ARG A 372 25.25 3.84 -2.04
CA ARG A 372 25.38 4.97 -2.98
C ARG A 372 24.17 5.11 -3.89
N GLU A 373 23.69 4.01 -4.50
CA GLU A 373 22.50 4.05 -5.37
C GLU A 373 21.25 4.49 -4.60
N MET A 374 21.05 3.98 -3.38
CA MET A 374 19.93 4.37 -2.52
C MET A 374 20.01 5.85 -2.14
N ALA A 375 21.19 6.35 -1.75
CA ALA A 375 21.37 7.75 -1.42
C ALA A 375 21.09 8.68 -2.62
N LEU A 376 21.57 8.33 -3.81
CA LEU A 376 21.34 9.13 -5.02
C LEU A 376 19.86 9.13 -5.43
N ALA A 377 19.16 7.99 -5.29
CA ALA A 377 17.73 7.91 -5.55
C ALA A 377 16.92 8.74 -4.55
N ALA A 378 17.26 8.70 -3.28
CA ALA A 378 16.65 9.53 -2.25
C ALA A 378 16.85 11.03 -2.54
N LYS A 379 18.06 11.42 -2.94
CA LYS A 379 18.33 12.80 -3.38
C LYS A 379 17.47 13.20 -4.58
N ALA A 380 17.32 12.31 -5.57
CA ALA A 380 16.45 12.54 -6.72
C ALA A 380 14.96 12.66 -6.34
N ALA A 381 14.55 12.01 -5.25
CA ALA A 381 13.22 12.15 -4.64
C ALA A 381 13.07 13.42 -3.77
N GLY A 382 14.10 14.29 -3.69
CA GLY A 382 14.07 15.56 -2.96
C GLY A 382 14.49 15.47 -1.50
N LEU A 383 15.03 14.33 -1.05
CA LEU A 383 15.50 14.13 0.31
C LEU A 383 16.94 14.63 0.48
N SER A 384 17.27 15.12 1.66
CA SER A 384 18.60 15.65 2.02
C SER A 384 19.39 14.69 2.93
N TYR A 385 18.74 13.70 3.51
CA TYR A 385 19.39 12.63 4.29
C TYR A 385 18.59 11.34 4.23
N VAL A 386 19.28 10.22 4.44
CA VAL A 386 18.71 8.89 4.62
C VAL A 386 19.42 8.15 5.73
N ALA A 387 18.75 7.23 6.40
CA ALA A 387 19.38 6.31 7.33
C ALA A 387 19.41 4.89 6.74
N VAL A 388 20.61 4.31 6.62
CA VAL A 388 20.75 2.90 6.28
C VAL A 388 20.54 2.08 7.55
N THR A 389 19.53 1.23 7.54
CA THR A 389 19.03 0.50 8.72
C THR A 389 18.88 -0.98 8.39
N GLU A 390 19.97 -1.61 8.00
CA GLU A 390 20.00 -3.04 7.67
C GLU A 390 19.42 -3.89 8.80
N HIS A 391 18.90 -5.06 8.47
CA HIS A 391 18.48 -6.04 9.48
C HIS A 391 19.65 -6.52 10.32
N SER A 392 19.40 -6.74 11.62
CA SER A 392 20.36 -7.33 12.54
C SER A 392 20.41 -8.86 12.44
N ARG A 393 21.42 -9.48 13.04
CA ARG A 393 21.82 -10.89 12.86
C ARG A 393 20.71 -11.91 13.09
N LYS A 394 19.70 -11.61 13.92
CA LYS A 394 18.60 -12.53 14.24
C LYS A 394 17.78 -12.87 12.99
N LEU A 395 17.61 -11.92 12.10
CA LEU A 395 16.89 -12.13 10.85
C LEU A 395 17.79 -12.78 9.78
N THR A 396 18.07 -14.06 9.96
CA THR A 396 18.99 -14.84 9.09
C THR A 396 18.47 -14.95 7.65
N VAL A 397 17.15 -14.96 7.46
CA VAL A 397 16.50 -14.98 6.12
C VAL A 397 16.91 -13.76 5.28
N ALA A 398 17.07 -12.60 5.93
CA ALA A 398 17.51 -11.36 5.30
C ALA A 398 19.04 -11.20 5.32
N ARG A 399 19.80 -12.19 5.76
CA ARG A 399 21.27 -12.12 5.93
C ARG A 399 21.71 -11.02 6.90
N GLY A 400 20.94 -10.81 7.97
CA GLY A 400 21.14 -9.75 8.95
C GLY A 400 22.57 -9.58 9.41
N LEU A 401 22.97 -8.34 9.72
CA LEU A 401 24.34 -7.97 10.05
C LEU A 401 24.71 -8.42 11.47
N ASP A 402 25.83 -9.10 11.58
CA ASP A 402 26.55 -9.28 12.84
C ASP A 402 27.36 -8.00 13.19
N PRO A 403 27.93 -7.90 14.42
CA PRO A 403 28.69 -6.73 14.84
C PRO A 403 29.85 -6.37 13.91
N GLN A 404 30.55 -7.34 13.33
CA GLN A 404 31.71 -7.08 12.47
C GLN A 404 31.28 -6.51 11.11
N ARG A 405 30.23 -7.07 10.51
CA ARG A 405 29.68 -6.57 9.26
C ARG A 405 29.10 -5.16 9.44
N LEU A 406 28.42 -4.90 10.57
CA LEU A 406 27.89 -3.57 10.87
C LEU A 406 29.00 -2.52 11.02
N LEU A 407 30.10 -2.85 11.69
CA LEU A 407 31.25 -1.94 11.80
C LEU A 407 31.85 -1.61 10.42
N LYS A 408 32.00 -2.58 9.53
CA LYS A 408 32.45 -2.35 8.14
C LYS A 408 31.50 -1.43 7.38
N GLN A 409 30.18 -1.57 7.60
CA GLN A 409 29.19 -0.68 6.96
C GLN A 409 29.29 0.75 7.50
N ILE A 410 29.54 0.93 8.81
CA ILE A 410 29.79 2.26 9.39
C ILE A 410 30.96 2.94 8.69
N ASP A 411 32.07 2.23 8.49
CA ASP A 411 33.26 2.77 7.80
C ASP A 411 32.96 3.09 6.33
N GLU A 412 32.16 2.26 5.64
CA GLU A 412 31.71 2.53 4.28
C GLU A 412 30.84 3.79 4.21
N ILE A 413 29.89 3.97 5.13
CA ILE A 413 29.05 5.17 5.20
C ILE A 413 29.87 6.42 5.44
N ASP A 414 30.86 6.38 6.35
CA ASP A 414 31.75 7.51 6.61
C ASP A 414 32.55 7.91 5.35
N ARG A 415 33.07 6.93 4.61
CA ARG A 415 33.75 7.19 3.34
C ARG A 415 32.81 7.80 2.29
N LEU A 416 31.61 7.21 2.14
CA LEU A 416 30.61 7.68 1.18
C LEU A 416 30.14 9.11 1.46
N ASN A 417 29.97 9.47 2.73
CA ASN A 417 29.63 10.85 3.11
C ASN A 417 30.71 11.88 2.74
N GLY A 418 31.95 11.46 2.61
CA GLY A 418 33.03 12.30 2.07
C GLY A 418 32.95 12.51 0.55
N GLU A 419 32.23 11.65 -0.17
CA GLU A 419 32.13 11.67 -1.62
C GLU A 419 30.76 12.20 -2.12
N LEU A 420 29.71 12.04 -1.31
CA LEU A 420 28.34 12.42 -1.69
C LEU A 420 28.11 13.92 -1.44
N ALA A 421 27.57 14.60 -2.44
CA ALA A 421 27.18 15.99 -2.32
C ALA A 421 25.65 16.15 -2.26
N GLY A 422 25.17 16.96 -1.31
CA GLY A 422 23.75 17.33 -1.20
C GLY A 422 22.84 16.25 -0.62
N ILE A 423 23.41 15.17 -0.09
CA ILE A 423 22.70 14.17 0.73
C ILE A 423 23.67 13.59 1.76
N THR A 424 23.15 13.30 2.94
CA THR A 424 23.91 12.65 4.03
C THR A 424 23.30 11.28 4.34
N VAL A 425 24.16 10.28 4.47
CA VAL A 425 23.78 8.92 4.90
C VAL A 425 24.03 8.81 6.40
N LEU A 426 22.99 8.53 7.19
CA LEU A 426 23.05 8.27 8.62
C LEU A 426 23.34 6.78 8.86
N LYS A 427 24.12 6.49 9.89
CA LYS A 427 24.46 5.15 10.33
C LYS A 427 23.37 4.62 11.23
N GLY A 428 22.64 3.59 10.79
CA GLY A 428 21.56 2.98 11.53
C GLY A 428 21.59 1.46 11.49
N ILE A 429 20.66 0.86 12.18
CA ILE A 429 20.35 -0.57 12.16
C ILE A 429 18.88 -0.78 12.46
N GLU A 430 18.23 -1.71 11.77
CA GLU A 430 16.97 -2.28 12.22
C GLU A 430 17.27 -3.51 13.07
N VAL A 431 17.19 -3.33 14.41
CA VAL A 431 17.53 -4.35 15.38
C VAL A 431 16.29 -5.15 15.80
N ASP A 432 16.41 -6.47 15.83
CA ASP A 432 15.34 -7.32 16.32
C ASP A 432 15.11 -7.11 17.84
N ILE A 433 13.88 -6.87 18.21
CA ILE A 433 13.42 -6.94 19.60
C ILE A 433 13.16 -8.42 19.91
N LEU A 434 13.98 -9.03 20.75
CA LEU A 434 13.85 -10.42 21.16
C LEU A 434 12.58 -10.65 22.00
N GLU A 435 12.18 -11.90 22.21
CA GLU A 435 10.95 -12.23 22.93
C GLU A 435 10.94 -11.69 24.38
N ASP A 436 12.09 -11.61 25.01
CA ASP A 436 12.26 -11.04 26.35
C ASP A 436 12.35 -9.49 26.35
N GLY A 437 12.36 -8.85 25.18
CA GLY A 437 12.45 -7.40 25.00
C GLY A 437 13.87 -6.84 24.97
N SER A 438 14.92 -7.68 25.01
CA SER A 438 16.29 -7.26 24.73
C SER A 438 16.51 -7.05 23.22
N LEU A 439 17.55 -6.29 22.86
CA LEU A 439 17.95 -6.10 21.48
C LEU A 439 19.01 -7.16 21.11
N ASP A 440 18.99 -7.66 19.87
CA ASP A 440 19.88 -8.76 19.46
C ASP A 440 21.32 -8.33 19.12
N LEU A 441 21.66 -7.05 19.29
CA LEU A 441 23.01 -6.51 19.16
C LEU A 441 23.50 -5.87 20.45
N PRO A 442 24.80 -5.95 20.78
CA PRO A 442 25.34 -5.39 22.01
C PRO A 442 25.47 -3.87 21.95
N ASP A 443 25.35 -3.22 23.10
CA ASP A 443 25.47 -1.76 23.26
C ASP A 443 26.80 -1.20 22.74
N THR A 444 27.89 -1.99 22.78
CA THR A 444 29.20 -1.58 22.26
C THR A 444 29.20 -1.25 20.77
N VAL A 445 28.33 -1.90 20.00
CA VAL A 445 28.15 -1.63 18.58
C VAL A 445 27.05 -0.61 18.36
N LEU A 446 25.90 -0.74 19.06
CA LEU A 446 24.79 0.19 18.94
C LEU A 446 25.20 1.64 19.24
N SER A 447 26.11 1.85 20.22
CA SER A 447 26.65 3.17 20.56
C SER A 447 27.40 3.87 19.42
N ARG A 448 27.82 3.15 18.36
CA ARG A 448 28.53 3.71 17.19
C ARG A 448 27.59 4.30 16.13
N LEU A 449 26.29 4.07 16.25
CA LEU A 449 25.27 4.45 15.28
C LEU A 449 24.74 5.86 15.55
N ASP A 450 24.15 6.48 14.53
CA ASP A 450 23.39 7.73 14.66
C ASP A 450 21.99 7.48 15.19
N LEU A 451 21.36 6.32 14.85
CA LEU A 451 20.05 5.90 15.33
C LEU A 451 19.91 4.37 15.33
N VAL A 452 19.00 3.89 16.15
CA VAL A 452 18.60 2.48 16.23
C VAL A 452 17.09 2.39 16.01
N VAL A 453 16.69 1.61 15.02
CA VAL A 453 15.30 1.28 14.71
C VAL A 453 15.04 -0.11 15.29
N GLY A 454 14.09 -0.26 16.19
CA GLY A 454 13.78 -1.55 16.82
C GLY A 454 12.52 -2.16 16.25
N ALA A 455 12.55 -3.43 15.88
CA ALA A 455 11.46 -4.10 15.17
C ALA A 455 11.07 -5.45 15.81
N VAL A 456 9.81 -5.84 15.62
CA VAL A 456 9.30 -7.17 16.01
C VAL A 456 9.15 -8.01 14.75
N HIS A 457 10.03 -9.02 14.57
CA HIS A 457 10.00 -9.93 13.41
C HIS A 457 9.66 -11.39 13.76
N SER A 458 9.38 -11.68 15.02
CA SER A 458 9.08 -13.03 15.47
C SER A 458 8.08 -13.03 16.63
N ALA A 459 7.52 -14.20 16.95
CA ALA A 459 6.59 -14.38 18.08
C ALA A 459 5.41 -13.38 18.02
N PHE A 460 4.75 -13.29 16.87
CA PHE A 460 3.66 -12.35 16.62
C PHE A 460 2.37 -12.69 17.38
N ASP A 461 2.25 -13.91 17.87
CA ASP A 461 1.07 -14.48 18.54
C ASP A 461 1.14 -14.42 20.06
N LEU A 462 2.13 -13.71 20.61
CA LEU A 462 2.23 -13.50 22.07
C LEU A 462 0.99 -12.77 22.60
N PRO A 463 0.49 -13.15 23.78
CA PRO A 463 -0.61 -12.44 24.42
C PRO A 463 -0.29 -10.95 24.63
N ARG A 464 -1.30 -10.08 24.52
CA ARG A 464 -1.21 -8.61 24.61
C ARG A 464 -0.28 -8.11 25.71
N ARG A 465 -0.42 -8.65 26.93
CA ARG A 465 0.42 -8.25 28.07
C ARG A 465 1.90 -8.54 27.84
N LYS A 466 2.23 -9.72 27.28
CA LYS A 466 3.62 -10.11 27.01
C LYS A 466 4.20 -9.30 25.86
N GLN A 467 3.42 -9.14 24.79
CA GLN A 467 3.88 -8.39 23.62
C GLN A 467 4.10 -6.90 23.94
N THR A 468 3.19 -6.31 24.73
CA THR A 468 3.37 -4.93 25.23
C THR A 468 4.60 -4.82 26.13
N ALA A 469 4.77 -5.72 27.10
CA ALA A 469 5.92 -5.71 28.02
C ALA A 469 7.26 -5.87 27.27
N ARG A 470 7.31 -6.70 26.23
CA ARG A 470 8.45 -6.89 25.32
C ARG A 470 8.87 -5.55 24.70
N ILE A 471 7.92 -4.81 24.10
CA ILE A 471 8.18 -3.52 23.46
C ILE A 471 8.58 -2.46 24.50
N LEU A 472 7.87 -2.40 25.62
CA LEU A 472 8.19 -1.45 26.71
C LEU A 472 9.61 -1.63 27.23
N ARG A 473 10.07 -2.89 27.36
CA ARG A 473 11.46 -3.19 27.77
C ARG A 473 12.47 -2.76 26.70
N ALA A 474 12.17 -2.97 25.42
CA ALA A 474 13.04 -2.52 24.33
C ALA A 474 13.19 -0.98 24.33
N LEU A 475 12.09 -0.24 24.57
CA LEU A 475 12.12 1.22 24.68
C LEU A 475 12.97 1.72 25.86
N ASP A 476 13.25 0.89 26.88
CA ASP A 476 14.15 1.20 28.00
C ASP A 476 15.64 1.11 27.60
N SER A 477 15.96 0.51 26.45
CA SER A 477 17.35 0.44 25.99
C SER A 477 17.93 1.85 25.82
N ARG A 478 19.19 2.02 26.23
CA ARG A 478 19.93 3.27 26.11
C ARG A 478 20.05 3.71 24.65
N HIS A 479 20.20 2.78 23.74
CA HIS A 479 20.37 3.01 22.30
C HIS A 479 19.13 2.51 21.55
N PHE A 480 18.04 3.27 21.64
CA PHE A 480 16.78 2.98 20.94
C PHE A 480 16.15 4.28 20.44
N THR A 481 15.92 4.43 19.15
CA THR A 481 15.43 5.67 18.57
C THR A 481 13.98 5.57 18.11
N ILE A 482 13.68 4.63 17.20
CA ILE A 482 12.39 4.50 16.53
C ILE A 482 11.87 3.07 16.71
N LEU A 483 10.60 2.92 17.09
CA LEU A 483 9.90 1.63 16.99
C LEU A 483 9.35 1.49 15.57
N ALA A 484 9.93 0.56 14.80
CA ALA A 484 9.55 0.29 13.41
C ALA A 484 8.21 -0.45 13.33
N HIS A 485 7.41 -0.12 12.28
CA HIS A 485 6.13 -0.78 11.98
C HIS A 485 5.46 -1.40 13.22
N PRO A 486 5.02 -0.53 14.17
CA PRO A 486 4.73 -0.89 15.56
C PRO A 486 3.68 -1.98 15.77
N ALA A 487 2.75 -2.12 14.83
CA ALA A 487 1.73 -3.18 14.86
C ALA A 487 2.17 -4.45 14.11
N ALA A 488 3.33 -4.46 13.46
CA ALA A 488 3.88 -5.57 12.68
C ALA A 488 2.86 -6.22 11.72
N ARG A 489 1.88 -5.46 11.24
CA ARG A 489 0.80 -5.93 10.36
C ARG A 489 1.25 -6.06 8.90
N LEU A 490 0.56 -6.90 8.13
CA LEU A 490 0.61 -6.94 6.68
C LEU A 490 -0.81 -6.96 6.13
N LEU A 491 -1.19 -5.94 5.37
CA LEU A 491 -2.55 -5.77 4.85
C LEU A 491 -2.99 -6.97 4.01
N GLY A 492 -4.06 -7.61 4.44
CA GLY A 492 -4.59 -8.80 3.79
C GLY A 492 -3.83 -10.10 4.03
N ALA A 493 -2.68 -10.08 4.75
CA ALA A 493 -1.83 -11.27 4.97
C ALA A 493 -1.60 -11.58 6.45
N ARG A 494 -1.32 -10.57 7.28
CA ARG A 494 -1.08 -10.75 8.72
C ARG A 494 -1.78 -9.67 9.51
N ALA A 495 -2.59 -10.06 10.49
CA ALA A 495 -3.20 -9.13 11.42
C ALA A 495 -2.14 -8.41 12.26
N ALA A 496 -2.49 -7.25 12.78
CA ALA A 496 -1.67 -6.55 13.77
C ALA A 496 -1.42 -7.44 15.00
N ILE A 497 -0.23 -7.33 15.58
CA ILE A 497 0.07 -7.95 16.88
C ILE A 497 -0.82 -7.32 17.96
N ASP A 498 -1.21 -8.11 18.94
CA ASP A 498 -2.05 -7.63 20.02
C ASP A 498 -1.20 -6.90 21.08
N VAL A 499 -1.27 -5.56 21.08
CA VAL A 499 -0.51 -4.68 21.99
C VAL A 499 -1.39 -3.57 22.57
N ASP A 500 -0.96 -3.02 23.69
CA ASP A 500 -1.48 -1.76 24.21
C ASP A 500 -0.72 -0.58 23.59
N MET A 501 -1.21 -0.10 22.44
CA MET A 501 -0.55 0.98 21.71
C MET A 501 -0.48 2.27 22.53
N LEU A 502 -1.50 2.59 23.33
CA LEU A 502 -1.49 3.78 24.17
C LEU A 502 -0.39 3.71 25.25
N ALA A 503 -0.21 2.55 25.88
CA ALA A 503 0.87 2.35 26.84
C ALA A 503 2.25 2.48 26.17
N ILE A 504 2.39 1.97 24.93
CA ILE A 504 3.63 2.10 24.15
C ILE A 504 3.92 3.57 23.82
N LEU A 505 2.94 4.32 23.32
CA LEU A 505 3.08 5.74 23.00
C LEU A 505 3.48 6.56 24.23
N ARG A 506 2.82 6.37 25.35
CA ARG A 506 3.16 7.06 26.62
C ARG A 506 4.56 6.72 27.12
N ALA A 507 4.94 5.47 26.97
CA ALA A 507 6.29 5.02 27.30
C ALA A 507 7.34 5.65 26.37
N ALA A 508 7.09 5.68 25.07
CA ALA A 508 7.95 6.32 24.08
C ALA A 508 8.13 7.82 24.39
N LYS A 509 7.04 8.55 24.66
CA LYS A 509 7.11 9.96 25.07
C LYS A 509 7.96 10.15 26.31
N LYS A 510 7.70 9.37 27.36
CA LYS A 510 8.46 9.47 28.63
C LYS A 510 9.96 9.27 28.45
N ARG A 511 10.35 8.43 27.49
CA ARG A 511 11.75 8.07 27.21
C ARG A 511 12.36 8.87 26.05
N GLY A 512 11.59 9.78 25.44
CA GLY A 512 12.02 10.56 24.28
C GLY A 512 12.28 9.68 23.04
N ARG A 513 11.50 8.60 22.86
CA ARG A 513 11.56 7.70 21.71
C ARG A 513 10.48 8.05 20.71
N TYR A 514 10.63 7.57 19.48
CA TYR A 514 9.75 7.85 18.34
C TYR A 514 9.11 6.56 17.83
N LEU A 515 8.00 6.68 17.10
CA LEU A 515 7.38 5.57 16.41
C LEU A 515 7.46 5.81 14.91
N GLU A 516 7.46 4.73 14.15
CA GLU A 516 7.40 4.79 12.69
C GLU A 516 5.95 4.80 12.20
N LEU A 517 5.70 5.53 11.12
CA LEU A 517 4.65 5.29 10.15
C LEU A 517 5.32 4.75 8.89
N ASN A 518 5.36 3.44 8.76
CA ASN A 518 5.95 2.73 7.65
C ASN A 518 5.09 2.89 6.40
N ALA A 519 5.65 3.43 5.34
CA ALA A 519 4.95 3.78 4.11
C ALA A 519 4.83 2.63 3.10
N GLN A 520 5.38 1.44 3.40
CA GLN A 520 5.22 0.26 2.56
C GLN A 520 3.73 -0.01 2.31
N PRO A 521 3.30 -0.13 1.04
CA PRO A 521 1.88 -0.32 0.69
C PRO A 521 1.25 -1.55 1.31
N ASP A 522 2.07 -2.54 1.67
CA ASP A 522 1.65 -3.76 2.33
C ASP A 522 1.48 -3.61 3.83
N ARG A 523 2.03 -2.55 4.44
CA ARG A 523 2.00 -2.29 5.88
C ARG A 523 1.11 -1.12 6.25
N LEU A 524 1.49 0.09 5.83
CA LEU A 524 0.94 1.39 6.25
C LEU A 524 0.76 1.43 7.78
N ASP A 525 1.85 1.19 8.50
CA ASP A 525 1.91 0.95 9.94
C ASP A 525 2.83 2.00 10.61
N LEU A 526 2.31 2.88 11.39
CA LEU A 526 1.01 3.01 12.07
C LEU A 526 -0.17 3.23 11.09
N ASP A 527 -1.35 2.75 11.47
CA ASP A 527 -2.60 3.16 10.85
C ASP A 527 -3.01 4.60 11.25
N ASP A 528 -4.06 5.11 10.60
CA ASP A 528 -4.56 6.47 10.81
C ASP A 528 -5.04 6.74 12.25
N VAL A 529 -5.59 5.74 12.94
CA VAL A 529 -6.07 5.86 14.32
C VAL A 529 -4.90 5.97 15.29
N ASN A 530 -3.92 5.07 15.14
CA ASN A 530 -2.73 5.07 15.98
C ASN A 530 -1.80 6.25 15.69
N ALA A 531 -1.73 6.72 14.43
CA ALA A 531 -1.01 7.94 14.07
C ALA A 531 -1.62 9.18 14.75
N ARG A 532 -2.96 9.28 14.75
CA ARG A 532 -3.66 10.34 15.49
C ARG A 532 -3.41 10.27 17.00
N MET A 533 -3.47 9.06 17.57
CA MET A 533 -3.16 8.85 18.99
C MET A 533 -1.72 9.28 19.32
N ALA A 534 -0.74 9.01 18.43
CA ALA A 534 0.64 9.47 18.61
C ALA A 534 0.74 11.00 18.67
N ARG A 535 0.03 11.70 17.77
CA ARG A 535 -0.07 13.16 17.79
C ARG A 535 -0.70 13.67 19.09
N GLU A 536 -1.83 13.10 19.51
CA GLU A 536 -2.55 13.51 20.72
C GLU A 536 -1.70 13.28 22.00
N GLU A 537 -0.94 12.21 22.06
CA GLU A 537 0.02 11.94 23.14
C GLU A 537 1.31 12.78 22.99
N GLY A 538 1.53 13.46 21.86
CA GLY A 538 2.71 14.30 21.60
C GLY A 538 3.99 13.49 21.35
N VAL A 539 3.86 12.37 20.67
CA VAL A 539 4.97 11.52 20.20
C VAL A 539 5.25 11.84 18.74
N LEU A 540 6.50 12.17 18.41
CA LEU A 540 6.89 12.38 17.02
C LEU A 540 6.89 11.06 16.25
N VAL A 541 6.40 11.12 15.00
CA VAL A 541 6.31 9.98 14.11
C VAL A 541 7.34 10.13 12.97
N ALA A 542 8.11 9.10 12.69
CA ALA A 542 8.97 9.03 11.50
C ALA A 542 8.16 8.42 10.35
N VAL A 543 8.00 9.15 9.26
CA VAL A 543 7.39 8.60 8.03
C VAL A 543 8.50 8.05 7.15
N SER A 544 8.64 6.73 7.09
CA SER A 544 9.76 6.05 6.42
C SER A 544 9.26 5.03 5.43
N THR A 545 10.07 4.76 4.38
CA THR A 545 9.67 3.85 3.32
C THR A 545 9.90 2.38 3.64
N ASP A 546 10.84 2.06 4.53
CA ASP A 546 11.35 0.68 4.66
C ASP A 546 11.81 0.16 3.27
N ALA A 547 12.52 1.05 2.54
CA ALA A 547 12.87 0.85 1.14
C ALA A 547 13.90 -0.25 0.98
N HIS A 548 13.64 -1.20 0.08
CA HIS A 548 14.55 -2.26 -0.31
C HIS A 548 15.11 -2.05 -1.72
N SER A 549 14.60 -1.02 -2.41
CA SER A 549 15.07 -0.62 -3.75
C SER A 549 14.95 0.89 -3.97
N THR A 550 15.65 1.38 -4.98
CA THR A 550 15.58 2.81 -5.38
C THR A 550 14.19 3.27 -5.81
N PHE A 551 13.30 2.34 -6.17
CA PHE A 551 11.92 2.64 -6.57
C PHE A 551 10.99 2.92 -5.38
N ASP A 552 11.33 2.40 -4.21
CA ASP A 552 10.45 2.36 -3.04
C ASP A 552 10.31 3.74 -2.38
N PHE A 553 11.18 4.71 -2.69
CA PHE A 553 10.97 6.10 -2.27
C PHE A 553 9.65 6.68 -2.78
N SER A 554 9.09 6.12 -3.86
CA SER A 554 7.76 6.46 -4.34
C SER A 554 6.63 6.11 -3.36
N HIS A 555 6.90 5.24 -2.38
CA HIS A 555 5.94 4.84 -1.34
C HIS A 555 5.67 5.94 -0.31
N LEU A 556 6.55 6.94 -0.17
CA LEU A 556 6.35 8.08 0.74
C LEU A 556 4.97 8.72 0.57
N LYS A 557 4.42 8.79 -0.65
CA LYS A 557 3.06 9.31 -0.90
C LYS A 557 1.98 8.56 -0.13
N TYR A 558 2.12 7.26 0.10
CA TYR A 558 1.16 6.45 0.85
C TYR A 558 1.33 6.68 2.35
N GLY A 559 2.57 6.78 2.84
CA GLY A 559 2.87 7.18 4.22
C GLY A 559 2.31 8.57 4.55
N ILE A 560 2.51 9.54 3.66
CA ILE A 560 1.91 10.88 3.77
C ILE A 560 0.38 10.80 3.79
N GLY A 561 -0.23 9.99 2.92
CA GLY A 561 -1.68 9.78 2.93
C GLY A 561 -2.18 9.29 4.29
N GLN A 562 -1.51 8.33 4.91
CA GLN A 562 -1.87 7.84 6.26
C GLN A 562 -1.59 8.88 7.35
N ALA A 563 -0.47 9.61 7.26
CA ALA A 563 -0.15 10.70 8.17
C ALA A 563 -1.23 11.80 8.16
N ARG A 564 -1.69 12.19 6.95
CA ARG A 564 -2.80 13.15 6.77
C ARG A 564 -4.10 12.63 7.36
N ARG A 565 -4.42 11.34 7.15
CA ARG A 565 -5.57 10.67 7.77
C ARG A 565 -5.47 10.65 9.30
N GLY A 566 -4.26 10.53 9.83
CA GLY A 566 -3.95 10.62 11.27
C GLY A 566 -3.86 12.07 11.78
N TRP A 567 -4.22 13.07 10.98
CA TRP A 567 -4.20 14.50 11.33
C TRP A 567 -2.79 15.05 11.61
N LEU A 568 -1.74 14.36 11.17
CA LEU A 568 -0.37 14.82 11.41
C LEU A 568 -0.06 16.07 10.57
N GLU A 569 0.59 17.00 11.23
CA GLU A 569 1.20 18.19 10.64
C GLU A 569 2.72 17.99 10.53
N ALA A 570 3.40 18.84 9.77
CA ALA A 570 4.86 18.76 9.64
C ALA A 570 5.60 18.78 10.99
N LYS A 571 5.07 19.51 11.99
CA LYS A 571 5.64 19.56 13.34
C LYS A 571 5.59 18.24 14.11
N ASP A 572 4.62 17.36 13.76
CA ASP A 572 4.38 16.08 14.42
C ASP A 572 5.25 14.96 13.82
N VAL A 573 5.90 15.23 12.67
CA VAL A 573 6.71 14.27 11.95
C VAL A 573 8.20 14.54 12.15
N LEU A 574 8.95 13.50 12.54
CA LEU A 574 10.37 13.61 12.92
C LEU A 574 11.25 14.06 11.75
N ASN A 575 11.05 13.47 10.59
CA ASN A 575 11.91 13.64 9.41
C ASN A 575 11.45 14.75 8.44
N THR A 576 10.61 15.67 8.90
CA THR A 576 10.41 17.00 8.28
C THR A 576 11.49 18.01 8.67
N ARG A 577 12.27 17.68 9.68
CA ARG A 577 13.35 18.55 10.20
C ARG A 577 14.56 18.48 9.29
N SER A 578 15.25 19.61 9.17
CA SER A 578 16.59 19.63 8.57
C SER A 578 17.52 18.70 9.36
N LEU A 579 18.58 18.22 8.72
CA LEU A 579 19.57 17.35 9.39
C LEU A 579 20.19 18.03 10.63
N LYS A 580 20.36 19.36 10.59
CA LYS A 580 20.86 20.15 11.71
C LYS A 580 19.93 20.08 12.93
N GLU A 581 18.62 20.12 12.70
CA GLU A 581 17.59 20.04 13.75
C GLU A 581 17.35 18.59 14.20
N LEU A 582 17.51 17.61 13.31
CA LEU A 582 17.30 16.20 13.60
C LEU A 582 18.43 15.62 14.47
N ARG A 583 19.69 15.94 14.19
CA ARG A 583 20.86 15.36 14.91
C ARG A 583 20.78 15.45 16.43
N PRO A 584 20.42 16.58 17.05
CA PRO A 584 20.27 16.66 18.52
C PRO A 584 19.16 15.73 19.06
N LEU A 585 18.09 15.53 18.28
CA LEU A 585 17.00 14.62 18.68
C LEU A 585 17.45 13.17 18.66
N LEU A 586 18.20 12.77 17.61
CA LEU A 586 18.79 11.43 17.52
C LEU A 586 19.84 11.21 18.62
N ALA A 587 20.73 12.17 18.86
CA ALA A 587 21.76 12.07 19.87
C ALA A 587 21.19 11.80 21.28
N ARG A 588 20.10 12.46 21.65
CA ARG A 588 19.40 12.21 22.92
C ARG A 588 18.93 10.75 23.04
N THR A 589 18.42 10.16 21.96
CA THR A 589 17.97 8.75 21.97
C THR A 589 19.13 7.77 22.04
N MET A 590 20.32 8.21 21.70
CA MET A 590 21.56 7.42 21.73
C MET A 590 22.41 7.69 23.00
N GLY A 591 21.86 8.41 23.97
CA GLY A 591 22.53 8.70 25.25
C GLY A 591 23.72 9.67 25.13
N ARG A 592 23.67 10.60 24.14
CA ARG A 592 24.68 11.62 23.85
C ARG A 592 24.14 13.02 24.05
#